data_697db645cc0032362fd214c33409cbb8
#
_entry.id   697db645cc0032362fd214c33409cbb8
#
_cell.length_a   1.000
_cell.length_b   1.000
_cell.length_c   1.000
_cell.angle_alpha   90.00
_cell.angle_beta   90.00
_cell.angle_gamma   90.00
#
_symmetry.space_group_name_H-M   'P 1'
#
loop_
_entity.id
_entity.type
_entity.pdbx_description
1 polymer ?
#
loop_
_entity_poly.entity_id
_entity_poly.type
_entity_poly.pdbx_seq_one_letter_code
_entity_poly.pdbx_strand_id
1 'polypeptide(L)'
;VFGYDMEEGSSIFLPYISFGVCGFRFDPRTNFRGNEVRLQPLGTEGQGMPGFDSKYNLMSAGLSLGGGAKIKISETINIGFESCLRRTLTDYLDDLSGNYVNYDDLSAGNGVLAASLGNRMNEYLGQSEPVQVPTGSTRGGAKVKDYYFLSTITINILMSTGSGRKGMGRGSKIICPKF
;
A
#
# COMPACT_ATOMS: atom_id res chain seq x y z
N VAL A 1 -14.03 11.18 7.11
CA VAL A 1 -15.16 10.24 7.01
C VAL A 1 -16.43 11.04 7.17
N PHE A 2 -17.21 11.19 6.11
CA PHE A 2 -18.55 11.73 6.20
C PHE A 2 -19.48 10.56 6.54
N GLY A 3 -19.79 10.38 7.82
CA GLY A 3 -20.78 9.42 8.29
C GLY A 3 -22.10 10.10 8.53
N TYR A 4 -23.17 9.55 8.02
CA TYR A 4 -24.50 9.85 8.51
C TYR A 4 -24.64 9.11 9.85
N ASP A 5 -24.77 9.87 10.95
CA ASP A 5 -25.26 9.32 12.20
C ASP A 5 -26.73 8.94 12.02
N MET A 6 -26.99 7.66 11.99
CA MET A 6 -28.36 7.19 12.06
C MET A 6 -28.81 7.20 13.50
N GLU A 7 -29.89 7.91 13.77
CA GLU A 7 -30.58 7.89 15.06
C GLU A 7 -30.88 6.45 15.52
N GLU A 8 -30.75 6.25 16.82
CA GLU A 8 -31.08 5.01 17.51
C GLU A 8 -32.36 4.38 16.94
N GLY A 9 -32.22 3.29 16.22
CA GLY A 9 -33.36 2.39 16.05
C GLY A 9 -33.59 1.70 14.72
N SER A 10 -32.99 2.02 13.57
CA SER A 10 -33.58 1.48 12.36
C SER A 10 -32.71 0.93 11.24
N SER A 11 -31.42 1.03 11.27
CA SER A 11 -30.66 0.48 10.14
C SER A 11 -29.67 -0.59 10.54
N ILE A 12 -29.99 -1.82 10.14
CA ILE A 12 -29.11 -2.99 10.25
C ILE A 12 -27.91 -2.84 9.28
N PHE A 13 -28.05 -2.03 8.23
CA PHE A 13 -27.08 -1.89 7.15
C PHE A 13 -26.77 -0.42 6.86
N LEU A 14 -25.49 -0.03 6.94
CA LEU A 14 -25.01 1.32 6.69
C LEU A 14 -23.92 1.32 5.62
N PRO A 15 -24.24 1.62 4.35
CA PRO A 15 -23.23 1.83 3.32
C PRO A 15 -22.56 3.20 3.48
N TYR A 16 -21.29 3.32 3.06
CA TYR A 16 -20.55 4.58 3.06
C TYR A 16 -19.50 4.63 1.95
N ILE A 17 -19.06 5.83 1.62
CA ILE A 17 -17.93 6.10 0.76
C ILE A 17 -16.82 6.71 1.63
N SER A 18 -15.58 6.29 1.38
CA SER A 18 -14.40 6.80 2.08
C SER A 18 -13.45 7.47 1.08
N PHE A 19 -12.91 8.61 1.50
CA PHE A 19 -11.84 9.30 0.81
C PHE A 19 -10.78 9.71 1.83
N GLY A 20 -9.49 9.57 1.45
CA GLY A 20 -8.43 9.88 2.38
C GLY A 20 -7.06 10.05 1.74
N VAL A 21 -6.13 10.50 2.57
CA VAL A 21 -4.71 10.58 2.28
C VAL A 21 -3.99 9.60 3.20
N CYS A 22 -3.01 8.89 2.69
CA CYS A 22 -2.19 7.97 3.48
C CYS A 22 -0.71 8.22 3.25
N GLY A 23 0.09 8.15 4.33
CA GLY A 23 1.53 7.99 4.27
C GLY A 23 1.88 6.52 4.52
N PHE A 24 2.85 5.98 3.81
CA PHE A 24 3.28 4.60 3.97
C PHE A 24 4.77 4.43 3.71
N ARG A 25 5.30 3.35 4.24
CA ARG A 25 6.64 2.87 3.94
C ARG A 25 6.53 1.53 3.21
N PHE A 26 7.36 1.35 2.19
CA PHE A 26 7.44 0.13 1.41
C PHE A 26 8.90 -0.33 1.30
N ASP A 27 9.12 -1.58 0.92
CA ASP A 27 10.45 -2.17 0.80
C ASP A 27 10.35 -3.32 -0.20
N PRO A 28 10.49 -3.05 -1.51
CA PRO A 28 10.34 -4.08 -2.54
C PRO A 28 11.43 -5.14 -2.40
N ARG A 29 11.00 -6.40 -2.42
CA ARG A 29 11.87 -7.55 -2.23
C ARG A 29 11.54 -8.64 -3.24
N THR A 30 12.53 -9.43 -3.55
CA THR A 30 12.36 -10.62 -4.40
C THR A 30 13.10 -11.81 -3.81
N ASN A 31 12.65 -13.02 -4.17
CA ASN A 31 13.42 -14.22 -3.89
C ASN A 31 14.39 -14.46 -5.04
N PHE A 32 15.67 -14.62 -4.72
CA PHE A 32 16.70 -14.97 -5.67
C PHE A 32 17.56 -16.10 -5.11
N ARG A 33 17.54 -17.25 -5.78
CA ARG A 33 18.28 -18.46 -5.40
C ARG A 33 18.03 -18.88 -3.95
N GLY A 34 16.78 -18.78 -3.49
CA GLY A 34 16.34 -19.16 -2.14
C GLY A 34 16.56 -18.09 -1.05
N ASN A 35 17.13 -16.94 -1.40
CA ASN A 35 17.35 -15.85 -0.46
C ASN A 35 16.42 -14.66 -0.78
N GLU A 36 15.88 -14.04 0.26
CA GLU A 36 15.13 -12.80 0.11
C GLU A 36 16.10 -11.62 -0.06
N VAL A 37 15.95 -10.87 -1.13
CA VAL A 37 16.81 -9.75 -1.51
C VAL A 37 16.00 -8.47 -1.61
N ARG A 38 16.47 -7.40 -0.97
CA ARG A 38 15.90 -6.06 -1.09
C ARG A 38 16.36 -5.41 -2.39
N LEU A 39 15.42 -4.86 -3.15
CA LEU A 39 15.70 -4.33 -4.50
C LEU A 39 16.20 -2.88 -4.47
N GLN A 40 15.60 -2.01 -3.65
CA GLN A 40 15.97 -0.59 -3.60
C GLN A 40 17.47 -0.32 -3.40
N PRO A 41 18.22 -1.05 -2.51
CA PRO A 41 19.64 -0.81 -2.35
C PRO A 41 20.48 -1.19 -3.57
N LEU A 42 19.97 -2.05 -4.44
CA LEU A 42 20.69 -2.53 -5.63
C LEU A 42 20.67 -1.51 -6.77
N GLY A 43 19.59 -0.73 -6.91
CA GLY A 43 19.44 0.20 -8.02
C GLY A 43 19.35 -0.51 -9.36
N THR A 44 18.32 -1.36 -9.52
CA THR A 44 18.12 -2.28 -10.65
C THR A 44 17.87 -1.59 -12.00
N GLU A 45 17.60 -0.29 -11.98
CA GLU A 45 17.48 0.59 -13.16
C GLU A 45 18.65 1.58 -13.27
N GLY A 46 19.78 1.27 -12.64
CA GLY A 46 20.98 2.11 -12.66
C GLY A 46 20.99 3.23 -11.61
N GLN A 47 20.02 3.27 -10.71
CA GLN A 47 19.96 4.31 -9.68
C GLN A 47 21.24 4.33 -8.84
N GLY A 48 21.81 5.54 -8.73
CA GLY A 48 23.06 5.76 -8.02
C GLY A 48 24.32 5.65 -8.88
N MET A 49 24.21 5.23 -10.14
CA MET A 49 25.32 5.28 -11.11
C MET A 49 25.50 6.69 -11.69
N PRO A 50 26.72 7.04 -12.14
CA PRO A 50 26.95 8.29 -12.86
C PRO A 50 26.04 8.41 -14.09
N GLY A 51 25.30 9.52 -14.21
CA GLY A 51 24.36 9.76 -15.31
C GLY A 51 22.96 9.17 -15.13
N PHE A 52 22.71 8.50 -14.00
CA PHE A 52 21.39 7.98 -13.62
C PHE A 52 20.83 8.70 -12.40
N ASP A 53 19.54 8.50 -12.14
CA ASP A 53 18.87 9.09 -10.99
C ASP A 53 19.41 8.54 -9.65
N SER A 54 19.15 9.28 -8.59
CA SER A 54 19.40 8.78 -7.24
C SER A 54 18.42 7.65 -6.89
N LYS A 55 18.79 6.82 -5.90
CA LYS A 55 17.89 5.78 -5.38
C LYS A 55 16.62 6.42 -4.82
N TYR A 56 15.48 5.82 -5.14
CA TYR A 56 14.17 6.31 -4.72
C TYR A 56 13.96 6.18 -3.20
N ASN A 57 13.06 7.01 -2.67
CA ASN A 57 12.72 6.98 -1.26
C ASN A 57 11.74 5.85 -0.95
N LEU A 58 11.97 5.15 0.16
CA LEU A 58 11.09 4.08 0.66
C LEU A 58 9.87 4.59 1.43
N MET A 59 9.71 5.89 1.58
CA MET A 59 8.51 6.52 2.12
C MET A 59 7.76 7.27 1.03
N SER A 60 6.48 7.09 0.98
CA SER A 60 5.61 7.75 0.00
C SER A 60 4.24 8.06 0.61
N ALA A 61 3.45 8.78 -0.14
CA ALA A 61 2.06 9.07 0.19
C ALA A 61 1.14 8.59 -0.94
N GLY A 62 -0.16 8.57 -0.67
CA GLY A 62 -1.15 8.21 -1.66
C GLY A 62 -2.53 8.78 -1.34
N LEU A 63 -3.38 8.77 -2.35
CA LEU A 63 -4.79 9.10 -2.24
C LEU A 63 -5.60 7.81 -2.23
N SER A 64 -6.56 7.70 -1.32
CA SER A 64 -7.46 6.56 -1.24
C SER A 64 -8.89 6.98 -1.56
N LEU A 65 -9.55 6.16 -2.36
CA LEU A 65 -10.99 6.23 -2.62
C LEU A 65 -11.57 4.84 -2.41
N GLY A 66 -12.60 4.73 -1.61
CA GLY A 66 -13.18 3.45 -1.27
C GLY A 66 -14.65 3.52 -0.94
N GLY A 67 -15.19 2.38 -0.63
CA GLY A 67 -16.53 2.24 -0.14
C GLY A 67 -16.66 1.02 0.75
N GLY A 68 -17.65 1.03 1.59
CA GLY A 68 -17.87 -0.05 2.52
C GLY A 68 -19.30 -0.07 3.03
N ALA A 69 -19.56 -1.04 3.89
CA ALA A 69 -20.81 -1.13 4.61
C ALA A 69 -20.56 -1.64 6.03
N LYS A 70 -21.34 -1.13 6.97
CA LYS A 70 -21.41 -1.64 8.34
C LYS A 70 -22.74 -2.33 8.57
N ILE A 71 -22.70 -3.48 9.22
CA ILE A 71 -23.87 -4.29 9.54
C ILE A 71 -23.95 -4.42 11.06
N LYS A 72 -25.05 -4.01 11.65
CA LYS A 72 -25.34 -4.20 13.08
C LYS A 72 -25.85 -5.62 13.26
N ILE A 73 -25.07 -6.45 13.97
CA ILE A 73 -25.44 -7.83 14.28
C ILE A 73 -26.21 -7.89 15.60
N SER A 74 -25.79 -7.09 16.59
CA SER A 74 -26.45 -6.96 17.89
C SER A 74 -26.23 -5.57 18.46
N GLU A 75 -26.77 -5.29 19.64
CA GLU A 75 -26.54 -4.03 20.39
C GLU A 75 -25.04 -3.78 20.67
N THR A 76 -24.26 -4.85 20.71
CA THR A 76 -22.85 -4.79 21.09
C THR A 76 -21.89 -5.17 19.97
N ILE A 77 -22.36 -5.71 18.84
CA ILE A 77 -21.53 -6.24 17.77
C ILE A 77 -21.91 -5.62 16.43
N ASN A 78 -20.93 -5.03 15.77
CA ASN A 78 -21.03 -4.56 14.39
C ASN A 78 -19.93 -5.17 13.55
N ILE A 79 -20.25 -5.56 12.32
CA ILE A 79 -19.29 -6.02 11.31
C ILE A 79 -19.23 -4.95 10.21
N GLY A 80 -18.00 -4.58 9.82
CA GLY A 80 -17.74 -3.68 8.71
C GLY A 80 -16.96 -4.39 7.61
N PHE A 81 -17.27 -4.07 6.37
CA PHE A 81 -16.47 -4.39 5.21
C PHE A 81 -16.14 -3.10 4.47
N GLU A 82 -14.87 -2.89 4.14
CA GLU A 82 -14.42 -1.74 3.36
C GLU A 82 -13.44 -2.20 2.29
N SER A 83 -13.58 -1.67 1.09
CA SER A 83 -12.62 -1.82 0.02
C SER A 83 -12.22 -0.47 -0.53
N CYS A 84 -10.93 -0.23 -0.68
CA CYS A 84 -10.42 1.01 -1.23
C CYS A 84 -9.31 0.78 -2.26
N LEU A 85 -9.33 1.58 -3.31
CA LEU A 85 -8.25 1.74 -4.26
C LEU A 85 -7.34 2.88 -3.77
N ARG A 86 -6.05 2.65 -3.70
CA ARG A 86 -5.06 3.66 -3.34
C ARG A 86 -4.13 3.93 -4.50
N ARG A 87 -4.14 5.17 -4.98
CA ARG A 87 -3.17 5.68 -5.93
C ARG A 87 -1.99 6.25 -5.17
N THR A 88 -0.80 5.75 -5.43
CA THR A 88 0.42 6.22 -4.78
C THR A 88 1.01 7.43 -5.51
N LEU A 89 1.92 8.14 -4.86
CA LEU A 89 2.75 9.18 -5.48
C LEU A 89 4.10 8.62 -5.97
N THR A 90 4.39 7.35 -5.70
CA THR A 90 5.56 6.63 -6.21
C THR A 90 5.18 5.71 -7.37
N ASP A 91 6.17 5.31 -8.13
CA ASP A 91 6.12 4.35 -9.23
C ASP A 91 7.13 3.21 -8.98
N TYR A 92 7.51 3.01 -7.73
CA TYR A 92 8.54 2.07 -7.34
C TYR A 92 8.07 1.07 -6.28
N LEU A 93 6.74 0.83 -6.16
CA LEU A 93 6.25 -0.16 -5.19
C LEU A 93 6.80 -1.57 -5.46
N ASP A 94 7.03 -1.88 -6.73
CA ASP A 94 7.56 -3.13 -7.22
C ASP A 94 8.99 -3.02 -7.79
N ASP A 95 9.69 -1.89 -7.55
CA ASP A 95 11.01 -1.58 -8.09
C ASP A 95 11.06 -1.39 -9.62
N LEU A 96 9.90 -1.11 -10.25
CA LEU A 96 9.76 -0.93 -11.69
C LEU A 96 9.18 0.44 -12.01
N SER A 97 9.93 1.30 -12.72
CA SER A 97 9.43 2.61 -13.14
C SER A 97 9.91 3.02 -14.53
N GLY A 98 11.21 2.94 -14.76
CA GLY A 98 11.85 3.57 -15.90
C GLY A 98 12.25 2.60 -17.02
N ASN A 99 13.51 2.63 -17.32
CA ASN A 99 14.10 1.92 -18.45
C ASN A 99 15.09 0.86 -17.98
N TYR A 100 15.32 -0.13 -18.84
CA TYR A 100 16.42 -1.07 -18.65
C TYR A 100 17.77 -0.38 -18.76
N VAL A 101 18.72 -0.87 -17.99
CA VAL A 101 20.15 -0.66 -18.21
C VAL A 101 20.73 -1.96 -18.74
N ASN A 102 21.64 -1.86 -19.72
CA ASN A 102 22.33 -3.03 -20.24
C ASN A 102 22.98 -3.82 -19.10
N TYR A 103 22.97 -5.14 -19.21
CA TYR A 103 23.47 -6.04 -18.16
C TYR A 103 24.92 -5.74 -17.78
N ASP A 104 25.78 -5.53 -18.76
CA ASP A 104 27.23 -5.33 -18.54
C ASP A 104 27.48 -3.98 -17.86
N ASP A 105 26.78 -2.91 -18.28
CA ASP A 105 26.85 -1.58 -17.67
C ASP A 105 26.34 -1.61 -16.23
N LEU A 106 25.22 -2.25 -15.99
CA LEU A 106 24.62 -2.36 -14.65
C LEU A 106 25.48 -3.24 -13.73
N SER A 107 26.07 -4.31 -14.26
CA SER A 107 26.99 -5.17 -13.54
C SER A 107 28.28 -4.44 -13.13
N ALA A 108 28.80 -3.60 -14.01
CA ALA A 108 30.00 -2.79 -13.74
C ALA A 108 29.72 -1.67 -12.73
N GLY A 109 28.52 -1.06 -12.76
CA GLY A 109 28.16 0.06 -11.90
C GLY A 109 27.60 -0.36 -10.54
N ASN A 110 26.56 -1.17 -10.52
CA ASN A 110 25.82 -1.57 -9.31
C ASN A 110 26.05 -3.03 -8.89
N GLY A 111 26.84 -3.78 -9.67
CA GLY A 111 27.22 -5.16 -9.38
C GLY A 111 26.34 -6.22 -10.04
N VAL A 112 26.86 -7.43 -10.11
CA VAL A 112 26.22 -8.58 -10.78
C VAL A 112 24.84 -8.91 -10.24
N LEU A 113 24.61 -8.73 -8.93
CA LEU A 113 23.31 -9.00 -8.33
C LEU A 113 22.24 -8.00 -8.82
N ALA A 114 22.60 -6.71 -8.92
CA ALA A 114 21.72 -5.68 -9.46
C ALA A 114 21.38 -5.98 -10.93
N ALA A 115 22.38 -6.36 -11.73
CA ALA A 115 22.17 -6.71 -13.14
C ALA A 115 21.29 -7.95 -13.31
N SER A 116 21.48 -8.99 -12.51
CA SER A 116 20.68 -10.21 -12.55
C SER A 116 19.23 -9.98 -12.13
N LEU A 117 18.97 -9.05 -11.19
CA LEU A 117 17.63 -8.74 -10.72
C LEU A 117 16.99 -7.59 -11.52
N GLY A 118 17.79 -6.78 -12.19
CA GLY A 118 17.31 -5.74 -13.11
C GLY A 118 16.62 -6.30 -14.35
N ASN A 119 17.06 -7.48 -14.80
CA ASN A 119 16.42 -8.21 -15.90
C ASN A 119 16.44 -9.71 -15.65
N ARG A 120 15.30 -10.29 -15.32
CA ARG A 120 15.12 -11.74 -15.06
C ARG A 120 14.52 -12.51 -16.25
N MET A 121 14.61 -11.96 -17.45
CA MET A 121 14.01 -12.55 -18.64
C MET A 121 14.65 -13.91 -18.98
N ASN A 122 15.94 -14.09 -18.69
CA ASN A 122 16.64 -15.36 -18.86
C ASN A 122 16.03 -16.48 -17.99
N GLU A 123 15.61 -16.19 -16.77
CA GLU A 123 14.95 -17.17 -15.91
C GLU A 123 13.60 -17.59 -16.51
N TYR A 124 12.83 -16.65 -17.03
CA TYR A 124 11.55 -16.92 -17.67
C TYR A 124 11.71 -17.75 -18.97
N LEU A 125 12.78 -17.48 -19.72
CA LEU A 125 13.10 -18.19 -20.97
C LEU A 125 13.84 -19.52 -20.75
N GLY A 126 14.22 -19.85 -19.50
CA GLY A 126 15.01 -21.03 -19.17
C GLY A 126 16.44 -20.99 -19.72
N GLN A 127 16.99 -19.79 -19.91
CA GLN A 127 18.35 -19.57 -20.41
C GLN A 127 19.34 -19.39 -19.27
N SER A 128 20.55 -19.89 -19.44
CA SER A 128 21.61 -19.71 -18.46
C SER A 128 22.26 -18.33 -18.54
N GLU A 129 22.33 -17.77 -19.74
CA GLU A 129 22.98 -16.49 -20.00
C GLU A 129 21.99 -15.32 -19.83
N PRO A 130 22.44 -14.18 -19.32
CA PRO A 130 21.61 -12.98 -19.23
C PRO A 130 21.13 -12.52 -20.61
N VAL A 131 19.84 -12.17 -20.69
CA VAL A 131 19.30 -11.56 -21.89
C VAL A 131 19.76 -10.11 -21.99
N GLN A 132 20.48 -9.80 -23.04
CA GLN A 132 20.98 -8.44 -23.29
C GLN A 132 19.84 -7.54 -23.80
N VAL A 133 19.57 -6.46 -23.06
CA VAL A 133 18.61 -5.42 -23.45
C VAL A 133 19.35 -4.10 -23.51
N PRO A 134 19.21 -3.31 -24.58
CA PRO A 134 19.87 -2.01 -24.68
C PRO A 134 19.45 -1.05 -23.57
N THR A 135 20.39 -0.29 -23.04
CA THR A 135 20.11 0.81 -22.11
C THR A 135 19.12 1.81 -22.73
N GLY A 136 18.09 2.19 -21.97
CA GLY A 136 17.03 3.08 -22.43
C GLY A 136 15.79 2.36 -22.98
N SER A 137 15.82 1.03 -23.16
CA SER A 137 14.62 0.26 -23.49
C SER A 137 13.60 0.33 -22.35
N THR A 138 12.31 0.44 -22.67
CA THR A 138 11.24 0.55 -21.67
C THR A 138 11.18 -0.69 -20.79
N ARG A 139 11.25 -0.50 -19.47
CA ARG A 139 11.08 -1.54 -18.45
C ARG A 139 9.76 -1.40 -17.71
N GLY A 140 9.42 -0.19 -17.28
CA GLY A 140 8.22 0.15 -16.55
C GLY A 140 7.41 1.26 -17.21
N GLY A 141 6.36 1.68 -16.56
CA GLY A 141 5.42 2.70 -17.03
C GLY A 141 5.49 4.00 -16.27
N ALA A 142 6.62 4.70 -16.24
CA ALA A 142 6.90 5.88 -15.41
C ALA A 142 5.81 6.98 -15.40
N LYS A 143 4.92 6.99 -16.41
CA LYS A 143 3.83 7.96 -16.53
C LYS A 143 2.63 7.66 -15.65
N VAL A 144 2.47 6.40 -15.25
CA VAL A 144 1.32 5.93 -14.46
C VAL A 144 1.85 5.49 -13.11
N LYS A 145 1.50 6.22 -12.05
CA LYS A 145 1.90 5.87 -10.69
C LYS A 145 1.20 4.60 -10.23
N ASP A 146 1.84 3.89 -9.31
CA ASP A 146 1.35 2.63 -8.78
C ASP A 146 0.03 2.75 -8.04
N TYR A 147 -0.75 1.70 -8.14
CA TYR A 147 -2.00 1.54 -7.43
C TYR A 147 -1.98 0.24 -6.62
N TYR A 148 -2.62 0.27 -5.48
CA TYR A 148 -2.92 -0.96 -4.77
C TYR A 148 -4.33 -0.95 -4.19
N PHE A 149 -4.87 -2.15 -4.06
CA PHE A 149 -6.21 -2.38 -3.56
C PHE A 149 -6.12 -2.96 -2.14
N LEU A 150 -6.92 -2.42 -1.23
CA LEU A 150 -7.00 -2.89 0.15
C LEU A 150 -8.45 -3.21 0.49
N SER A 151 -8.68 -4.43 0.99
CA SER A 151 -9.97 -4.82 1.58
C SER A 151 -9.78 -5.13 3.05
N THR A 152 -10.70 -4.63 3.86
CA THR A 152 -10.65 -4.76 5.33
C THR A 152 -11.98 -5.27 5.84
N ILE A 153 -11.95 -6.26 6.72
CA ILE A 153 -13.08 -6.70 7.52
C ILE A 153 -12.83 -6.22 8.95
N THR A 154 -13.80 -5.54 9.54
CA THR A 154 -13.71 -5.01 10.89
C THR A 154 -14.82 -5.60 11.75
N ILE A 155 -14.48 -6.09 12.91
CA ILE A 155 -15.43 -6.51 13.94
C ILE A 155 -15.30 -5.53 15.10
N ASN A 156 -16.38 -4.82 15.43
CA ASN A 156 -16.43 -3.92 16.56
C ASN A 156 -17.29 -4.54 17.65
N ILE A 157 -16.72 -4.66 18.84
CA ILE A 157 -17.39 -5.18 20.01
C ILE A 157 -17.44 -4.09 21.09
N LEU A 158 -18.64 -3.62 21.42
CA LEU A 158 -18.84 -2.68 22.51
C LEU A 158 -18.79 -3.43 23.85
N MET A 159 -17.70 -3.25 24.57
CA MET A 159 -17.58 -3.77 25.94
C MET A 159 -18.23 -2.78 26.90
N SER A 160 -19.39 -3.12 27.45
CA SER A 160 -19.96 -2.39 28.58
C SER A 160 -19.13 -2.70 29.83
N THR A 161 -18.25 -1.80 30.22
CA THR A 161 -17.67 -1.85 31.57
C THR A 161 -18.79 -1.48 32.55
N GLY A 162 -19.44 -2.50 33.08
CA GLY A 162 -20.44 -2.35 34.13
C GLY A 162 -19.80 -1.79 35.41
N SER A 163 -19.54 -0.50 35.46
CA SER A 163 -19.34 0.21 36.70
C SER A 163 -20.72 0.53 37.25
N GLY A 164 -21.27 -0.42 37.96
CA GLY A 164 -22.46 -0.23 38.80
C GLY A 164 -22.19 0.78 39.90
N ARG A 165 -22.26 2.08 39.53
CA ARG A 165 -22.51 3.11 40.54
C ARG A 165 -23.95 3.58 40.34
N LYS A 166 -24.87 2.95 41.10
CA LYS A 166 -26.13 3.60 41.46
C LYS A 166 -25.79 4.90 42.21
N GLY A 167 -25.54 5.95 41.48
CA GLY A 167 -25.50 7.30 41.97
C GLY A 167 -26.85 7.92 41.69
N MET A 168 -27.70 8.03 42.71
CA MET A 168 -28.86 8.89 42.73
C MET A 168 -28.39 10.34 42.59
N GLY A 169 -28.54 10.92 41.38
CA GLY A 169 -28.11 12.26 41.07
C GLY A 169 -28.66 12.73 39.72
N ARG A 170 -29.71 13.46 39.78
CA ARG A 170 -30.29 14.48 38.89
C ARG A 170 -29.50 14.75 37.59
N GLY A 171 -30.17 14.58 36.48
CA GLY A 171 -29.68 14.64 35.10
C GLY A 171 -28.77 15.84 34.78
N SER A 172 -27.63 15.47 34.28
CA SER A 172 -26.79 16.33 33.45
C SER A 172 -26.77 15.69 32.05
N LYS A 173 -27.52 16.26 31.12
CA LYS A 173 -27.38 15.92 29.70
C LYS A 173 -25.98 16.31 29.27
N ILE A 174 -25.14 15.34 29.00
CA ILE A 174 -23.87 15.58 28.30
C ILE A 174 -24.24 15.87 26.85
N ILE A 175 -24.21 17.15 26.48
CA ILE A 175 -24.36 17.57 25.09
C ILE A 175 -22.99 17.36 24.43
N CYS A 176 -22.90 16.41 23.51
CA CYS A 176 -21.73 16.32 22.64
C CYS A 176 -21.64 17.59 21.79
N PRO A 177 -20.44 18.20 21.68
CA PRO A 177 -20.28 19.36 20.81
C PRO A 177 -20.58 18.95 19.36
N LYS A 178 -21.45 19.69 18.71
CA LYS A 178 -21.63 19.63 17.26
C LYS A 178 -20.47 20.38 16.62
N PHE A 179 -19.66 19.69 15.83
CA PHE A 179 -18.71 20.28 14.90
C PHE A 179 -19.34 20.32 13.51
#